data_7ea4716934a9cd19c9ed148642fae7c7
#
_entry.id   7ea4716934a9cd19c9ed148642fae7c7
#
_cell.length_a   1.000
_cell.length_b   1.000
_cell.length_c   1.000
_cell.angle_alpha   90.00
_cell.angle_beta   90.00
_cell.angle_gamma   90.00
#
_symmetry.space_group_name_H-M   'P 1'
#
loop_
_entity.id
_entity.type
_entity.pdbx_description
1 polymer ?
#
loop_
_entity_poly.entity_id
_entity_poly.type
_entity_poly.pdbx_seq_one_letter_code
_entity_poly.pdbx_strand_id
1 'polypeptide(L)'
;MVNILCVHWGNKYNGTYVNRLYRMVSKNLNLPFNFYCYSNNNFEYNKNIKIIPITSNDLEIYWNKLAMFQKDFVPPGPCLFFDLDVVIQKNIDHIFNYLSSNLTMIKAHWKGDIITYGESRKRKERWDMYVNSSMLLWQSNKCTNIWEHFQKDPD
;
A
#
# COMPACT_ATOMS: atom_id res chain seq x y z
N MET A 1 -7.98 -16.54 -3.27
CA MET A 1 -6.62 -16.21 -2.81
C MET A 1 -6.51 -14.69 -2.76
N VAL A 2 -5.93 -14.14 -1.70
CA VAL A 2 -5.77 -12.69 -1.56
C VAL A 2 -4.37 -12.26 -1.99
N ASN A 3 -4.20 -11.01 -2.43
CA ASN A 3 -2.93 -10.43 -2.83
C ASN A 3 -2.48 -9.43 -1.76
N ILE A 4 -1.32 -9.69 -1.15
CA ILE A 4 -0.68 -8.77 -0.23
C ILE A 4 0.40 -8.02 -0.99
N LEU A 5 0.46 -6.69 -0.83
CA LEU A 5 1.35 -5.83 -1.58
C LEU A 5 2.17 -4.92 -0.66
N CYS A 6 3.38 -4.64 -1.05
CA CYS A 6 4.19 -3.55 -0.51
C CYS A 6 5.03 -2.92 -1.62
N VAL A 7 5.58 -1.73 -1.35
CA VAL A 7 6.53 -1.04 -2.22
C VAL A 7 7.87 -0.91 -1.50
N HIS A 8 8.94 -1.33 -2.14
CA HIS A 8 10.31 -1.13 -1.67
C HIS A 8 11.08 -0.31 -2.71
N TRP A 9 11.12 0.99 -2.49
CA TRP A 9 11.74 1.96 -3.37
C TRP A 9 12.79 2.79 -2.61
N GLY A 10 13.88 3.13 -3.30
CA GLY A 10 14.93 3.98 -2.75
C GLY A 10 15.69 3.34 -1.58
N ASN A 11 16.32 4.17 -0.75
CA ASN A 11 17.29 3.74 0.27
C ASN A 11 16.81 3.93 1.73
N LYS A 12 15.56 4.39 1.93
CA LYS A 12 15.02 4.64 3.28
C LYS A 12 14.92 3.35 4.10
N TYR A 13 14.47 2.28 3.48
CA TYR A 13 14.37 0.96 4.07
C TYR A 13 15.25 -0.02 3.30
N ASN A 14 15.84 -0.96 3.99
CA ASN A 14 16.50 -2.09 3.33
C ASN A 14 15.51 -3.25 3.17
N GLY A 15 15.83 -4.24 2.34
CA GLY A 15 14.95 -5.37 2.06
C GLY A 15 14.60 -6.24 3.28
N THR A 16 15.28 -6.08 4.43
CA THR A 16 14.89 -6.79 5.65
C THR A 16 13.51 -6.36 6.13
N TYR A 17 13.07 -5.12 5.84
CA TYR A 17 11.72 -4.65 6.17
C TYR A 17 10.66 -5.42 5.37
N VAL A 18 10.91 -5.68 4.09
CA VAL A 18 10.03 -6.52 3.24
C VAL A 18 9.92 -7.93 3.82
N ASN A 19 11.06 -8.54 4.17
CA ASN A 19 11.09 -9.87 4.76
C ASN A 19 10.41 -9.92 6.14
N ARG A 20 10.50 -8.83 6.94
CA ARG A 20 9.77 -8.72 8.21
C ARG A 20 8.27 -8.62 7.99
N LEU A 21 7.83 -7.75 7.07
CA LEU A 21 6.42 -7.62 6.75
C LEU A 21 5.84 -8.95 6.24
N TYR A 22 6.54 -9.64 5.34
CA TYR A 22 6.14 -10.97 4.89
C TYR A 22 5.95 -11.95 6.05
N ARG A 23 6.90 -11.99 7.00
CA ARG A 23 6.80 -12.86 8.18
C ARG A 23 5.62 -12.49 9.08
N MET A 24 5.37 -11.19 9.29
CA MET A 24 4.23 -10.74 10.08
C MET A 24 2.91 -11.12 9.42
N VAL A 25 2.79 -10.96 8.10
CA VAL A 25 1.61 -11.40 7.34
C VAL A 25 1.45 -12.92 7.46
N SER A 26 2.49 -13.69 7.18
CA SER A 26 2.45 -15.17 7.25
C SER A 26 2.04 -15.71 8.62
N LYS A 27 2.36 -14.97 9.69
CA LYS A 27 1.99 -15.35 11.06
C LYS A 27 0.54 -14.98 11.41
N ASN A 28 0.00 -13.93 10.80
CA ASN A 28 -1.23 -13.28 11.25
C ASN A 28 -2.37 -13.31 10.20
N LEU A 29 -2.17 -13.95 9.05
CA LEU A 29 -3.17 -14.14 8.01
C LEU A 29 -3.37 -15.64 7.77
N ASN A 30 -4.61 -16.12 7.99
CA ASN A 30 -4.95 -17.54 7.75
C ASN A 30 -5.45 -17.78 6.32
N LEU A 31 -5.87 -16.73 5.60
CA LEU A 31 -6.32 -16.85 4.23
C LEU A 31 -5.15 -17.20 3.29
N PRO A 32 -5.36 -18.06 2.27
CA PRO A 32 -4.35 -18.28 1.23
C PRO A 32 -4.02 -16.98 0.51
N PHE A 33 -2.72 -16.65 0.42
CA PHE A 33 -2.27 -15.39 -0.15
C PHE A 33 -1.06 -15.52 -1.07
N ASN A 34 -0.93 -14.56 -1.99
CA ASN A 34 0.32 -14.22 -2.65
C ASN A 34 0.90 -12.96 -2.03
N PHE A 35 2.23 -12.86 -1.94
CA PHE A 35 2.89 -11.65 -1.48
C PHE A 35 3.70 -11.04 -2.62
N TYR A 36 3.41 -9.79 -2.94
CA TYR A 36 4.05 -9.02 -4.01
C TYR A 36 4.82 -7.84 -3.43
N CYS A 37 6.05 -7.65 -3.89
CA CYS A 37 6.84 -6.46 -3.60
C CYS A 37 7.15 -5.74 -4.92
N TYR A 38 6.64 -4.52 -5.06
CA TYR A 38 6.97 -3.62 -6.16
C TYR A 38 8.29 -2.94 -5.84
N SER A 39 9.36 -3.27 -6.58
CA SER A 39 10.71 -2.86 -6.20
C SER A 39 11.64 -2.70 -7.40
N ASN A 40 12.56 -1.74 -7.29
CA ASN A 40 13.74 -1.61 -8.15
C ASN A 40 15.04 -1.99 -7.43
N ASN A 41 14.95 -2.48 -6.20
CA ASN A 41 16.12 -2.85 -5.40
C ASN A 41 16.55 -4.29 -5.69
N ASN A 42 17.84 -4.48 -5.83
CA ASN A 42 18.46 -5.80 -5.90
C ASN A 42 18.80 -6.26 -4.47
N PHE A 43 17.86 -6.93 -3.82
CA PHE A 43 18.00 -7.45 -2.45
C PHE A 43 17.56 -8.91 -2.40
N GLU A 44 18.15 -9.69 -1.49
CA GLU A 44 17.75 -11.07 -1.26
C GLU A 44 16.44 -11.13 -0.45
N TYR A 45 15.32 -11.24 -1.17
CA TYR A 45 14.01 -11.39 -0.56
C TYR A 45 13.70 -12.87 -0.25
N ASN A 46 12.77 -13.09 0.68
CA ASN A 46 12.24 -14.43 0.91
C ASN A 46 11.69 -15.02 -0.40
N LYS A 47 12.00 -16.30 -0.66
CA LYS A 47 11.62 -16.99 -1.92
C LYS A 47 10.13 -17.00 -2.25
N ASN A 48 9.27 -16.80 -1.26
CA ASN A 48 7.82 -16.71 -1.45
C ASN A 48 7.32 -15.30 -1.79
N ILE A 49 8.20 -14.30 -1.80
CA ILE A 49 7.89 -12.92 -2.20
C ILE A 49 8.08 -12.82 -3.72
N LYS A 50 7.02 -12.44 -4.41
CA LYS A 50 7.04 -12.20 -5.85
C LYS A 50 7.43 -10.75 -6.11
N ILE A 51 8.51 -10.53 -6.84
CA ILE A 51 8.97 -9.19 -7.18
C ILE A 51 8.29 -8.74 -8.46
N ILE A 52 7.70 -7.54 -8.40
CA ILE A 52 7.24 -6.80 -9.57
C ILE A 52 8.25 -5.67 -9.77
N PRO A 53 8.97 -5.63 -10.89
CA PRO A 53 9.99 -4.60 -11.12
C PRO A 53 9.32 -3.23 -11.31
N ILE A 54 9.89 -2.19 -10.70
CA ILE A 54 9.53 -0.80 -11.00
C ILE A 54 10.11 -0.46 -12.38
N THR A 55 9.24 -0.25 -13.35
CA THR A 55 9.60 0.01 -14.75
C THR A 55 9.63 1.49 -15.09
N SER A 56 8.98 2.34 -14.29
CA SER A 56 8.98 3.79 -14.46
C SER A 56 9.96 4.43 -13.50
N ASN A 57 10.99 5.10 -14.03
CA ASN A 57 11.93 5.91 -13.23
C ASN A 57 11.35 7.30 -12.88
N ASP A 58 10.15 7.62 -13.39
CA ASP A 58 9.55 8.95 -13.31
C ASP A 58 8.72 9.15 -12.04
N LEU A 59 8.43 8.05 -11.31
CA LEU A 59 7.68 8.13 -10.07
C LEU A 59 8.60 8.23 -8.87
N GLU A 60 8.53 9.37 -8.19
CA GLU A 60 9.29 9.58 -6.97
C GLU A 60 8.57 9.03 -5.73
N ILE A 61 9.34 8.48 -4.80
CA ILE A 61 8.98 8.15 -3.41
C ILE A 61 7.60 7.45 -3.29
N TYR A 62 6.60 8.17 -2.77
CA TYR A 62 5.29 7.62 -2.44
C TYR A 62 4.36 7.46 -3.65
N TRP A 63 4.64 8.11 -4.78
CA TRP A 63 3.87 7.97 -6.02
C TRP A 63 3.95 6.56 -6.61
N ASN A 64 5.02 5.81 -6.30
CA ASN A 64 5.13 4.40 -6.68
C ASN A 64 3.97 3.53 -6.18
N LYS A 65 3.27 3.94 -5.11
CA LYS A 65 2.06 3.25 -4.64
C LYS A 65 0.91 3.29 -5.66
N LEU A 66 0.83 4.35 -6.45
CA LEU A 66 -0.25 4.52 -7.41
C LEU A 66 -0.16 3.51 -8.55
N ALA A 67 1.04 3.03 -8.89
CA ALA A 67 1.23 2.01 -9.90
C ALA A 67 0.49 0.69 -9.58
N MET A 68 0.21 0.41 -8.30
CA MET A 68 -0.54 -0.79 -7.90
C MET A 68 -2.00 -0.79 -8.36
N PHE A 69 -2.53 0.36 -8.77
CA PHE A 69 -3.88 0.50 -9.31
C PHE A 69 -3.95 0.33 -10.83
N GLN A 70 -2.83 0.02 -11.49
CA GLN A 70 -2.83 -0.32 -12.91
C GLN A 70 -3.69 -1.57 -13.16
N LYS A 71 -4.30 -1.60 -14.33
CA LYS A 71 -5.01 -2.79 -14.77
C LYS A 71 -4.05 -3.98 -14.82
N ASP A 72 -4.51 -5.12 -14.30
CA ASP A 72 -3.78 -6.39 -14.30
C ASP A 72 -2.41 -6.36 -13.61
N PHE A 73 -2.20 -5.40 -12.68
CA PHE A 73 -0.97 -5.29 -11.89
C PHE A 73 -0.69 -6.56 -11.06
N VAL A 74 -1.73 -7.18 -10.54
CA VAL A 74 -1.70 -8.48 -9.87
C VAL A 74 -2.88 -9.35 -10.32
N PRO A 75 -2.82 -10.69 -10.13
CA PRO A 75 -3.94 -11.57 -10.47
C PRO A 75 -5.25 -11.14 -9.79
N PRO A 76 -6.41 -11.50 -10.38
CA PRO A 76 -7.72 -11.18 -9.83
C PRO A 76 -7.87 -11.64 -8.38
N GLY A 77 -8.39 -10.75 -7.52
CA GLY A 77 -8.65 -11.04 -6.11
C GLY A 77 -8.61 -9.79 -5.23
N PRO A 78 -8.95 -9.93 -3.94
CA PRO A 78 -8.75 -8.89 -2.94
C PRO A 78 -7.28 -8.51 -2.83
N CYS A 79 -6.99 -7.21 -2.77
CA CYS A 79 -5.65 -6.64 -2.63
C CYS A 79 -5.55 -5.90 -1.30
N LEU A 80 -4.52 -6.19 -0.52
CA LEU A 80 -4.23 -5.52 0.74
C LEU A 80 -2.78 -5.04 0.74
N PHE A 81 -2.60 -3.73 0.72
CA PHE A 81 -1.30 -3.09 0.76
C PHE A 81 -0.94 -2.68 2.19
N PHE A 82 0.34 -2.79 2.51
CA PHE A 82 0.95 -2.25 3.71
C PHE A 82 2.22 -1.44 3.40
N ASP A 83 2.41 -0.31 4.08
CA ASP A 83 3.72 0.34 4.17
C ASP A 83 4.70 -0.57 4.92
N LEU A 84 6.00 -0.43 4.63
CA LEU A 84 7.06 -1.29 5.17
C LEU A 84 7.29 -1.12 6.68
N ASP A 85 6.83 -0.01 7.26
CA ASP A 85 6.94 0.31 8.67
C ASP A 85 5.69 -0.07 9.49
N VAL A 86 4.70 -0.69 8.86
CA VAL A 86 3.53 -1.22 9.56
C VAL A 86 3.92 -2.44 10.40
N VAL A 87 3.40 -2.51 11.64
CA VAL A 87 3.59 -3.63 12.56
C VAL A 87 2.27 -4.39 12.72
N ILE A 88 2.24 -5.65 12.31
CA ILE A 88 1.08 -6.53 12.43
C ILE A 88 1.24 -7.38 13.70
N GLN A 89 0.38 -7.15 14.69
CA GLN A 89 0.48 -7.79 16.02
C GLN A 89 -0.55 -8.91 16.24
N LYS A 90 -1.66 -8.90 15.49
CA LYS A 90 -2.78 -9.83 15.66
C LYS A 90 -3.28 -10.31 14.30
N ASN A 91 -4.19 -11.28 14.32
CA ASN A 91 -4.86 -11.78 13.11
C ASN A 91 -5.52 -10.64 12.33
N ILE A 92 -5.33 -10.66 11.00
CA ILE A 92 -5.79 -9.64 10.05
C ILE A 92 -6.85 -10.15 9.09
N ASP A 93 -7.36 -11.36 9.24
CA ASP A 93 -8.38 -11.93 8.34
C ASP A 93 -9.63 -11.04 8.29
N HIS A 94 -10.00 -10.45 9.43
CA HIS A 94 -11.17 -9.57 9.54
C HIS A 94 -11.09 -8.30 8.70
N ILE A 95 -9.90 -7.87 8.26
CA ILE A 95 -9.74 -6.69 7.40
C ILE A 95 -10.49 -6.88 6.10
N PHE A 96 -10.51 -8.10 5.56
CA PHE A 96 -11.20 -8.40 4.31
C PHE A 96 -12.73 -8.28 4.38
N ASN A 97 -13.32 -8.22 5.58
CA ASN A 97 -14.74 -7.92 5.75
C ASN A 97 -15.11 -6.48 5.35
N TYR A 98 -14.10 -5.59 5.26
CA TYR A 98 -14.28 -4.20 4.81
C TYR A 98 -14.07 -4.03 3.30
N LEU A 99 -13.86 -5.12 2.57
CA LEU A 99 -13.73 -5.06 1.11
C LEU A 99 -15.03 -4.54 0.49
N SER A 100 -14.91 -3.52 -0.34
CA SER A 100 -16.04 -2.91 -1.04
C SER A 100 -15.70 -2.72 -2.52
N SER A 101 -16.62 -2.12 -3.28
CA SER A 101 -16.37 -1.71 -4.67
C SER A 101 -15.39 -0.55 -4.80
N ASN A 102 -15.11 0.14 -3.69
CA ASN A 102 -14.24 1.31 -3.62
C ASN A 102 -12.95 0.97 -2.86
N LEU A 103 -11.98 1.91 -2.90
CA LEU A 103 -10.79 1.84 -2.07
C LEU A 103 -11.14 2.05 -0.60
N THR A 104 -10.76 1.10 0.24
CA THR A 104 -10.87 1.21 1.70
C THR A 104 -9.52 1.62 2.29
N MET A 105 -9.53 2.62 3.17
CA MET A 105 -8.34 3.20 3.80
C MET A 105 -8.53 3.29 5.31
N ILE A 106 -7.41 3.41 6.05
CA ILE A 106 -7.46 3.65 7.48
C ILE A 106 -7.90 5.10 7.76
N LYS A 107 -8.85 5.27 8.68
CA LYS A 107 -9.13 6.60 9.23
C LYS A 107 -7.99 7.05 10.15
N ALA A 108 -7.47 8.24 9.93
CA ALA A 108 -6.34 8.78 10.66
C ALA A 108 -6.77 9.40 12.02
N HIS A 109 -7.26 8.57 12.94
CA HIS A 109 -7.75 9.00 14.25
C HIS A 109 -6.74 9.79 15.08
N TRP A 110 -5.45 9.53 14.90
CA TRP A 110 -4.35 10.18 15.63
C TRP A 110 -4.03 11.59 15.16
N LYS A 111 -4.65 12.04 14.07
CA LYS A 111 -4.44 13.41 13.55
C LYS A 111 -5.22 14.46 14.34
N GLY A 112 -6.09 14.04 15.25
CA GLY A 112 -6.93 14.93 16.02
C GLY A 112 -7.98 15.64 15.18
N ASP A 113 -8.44 16.79 15.65
CA ASP A 113 -9.33 17.66 14.89
C ASP A 113 -8.57 18.28 13.73
N ILE A 114 -9.13 18.21 12.54
CA ILE A 114 -8.51 18.70 11.30
C ILE A 114 -8.15 20.17 11.38
N ILE A 115 -9.00 20.97 11.99
CA ILE A 115 -8.81 22.42 12.11
C ILE A 115 -7.51 22.70 12.86
N THR A 116 -7.30 22.06 14.01
CA THR A 116 -6.10 22.24 14.83
C THR A 116 -4.84 21.75 14.12
N TYR A 117 -4.94 20.65 13.38
CA TYR A 117 -3.80 20.07 12.67
C TYR A 117 -3.38 20.91 11.45
N GLY A 118 -4.33 21.48 10.72
CA GLY A 118 -4.09 22.35 9.56
C GLY A 118 -3.39 23.65 9.95
N GLU A 119 -3.81 24.26 11.07
CA GLU A 119 -3.24 25.52 11.56
C GLU A 119 -1.78 25.38 11.99
N SER A 120 -1.41 24.25 12.58
CA SER A 120 -0.04 24.03 13.09
C SER A 120 1.03 23.91 12.00
N ARG A 121 0.67 23.66 10.74
CA ARG A 121 1.60 23.32 9.67
C ARG A 121 1.69 24.27 8.49
N LYS A 122 1.10 25.43 8.51
CA LYS A 122 1.14 26.45 7.44
C LYS A 122 0.74 25.96 6.03
N ARG A 123 0.08 24.81 5.92
CA ARG A 123 -0.37 24.19 4.66
C ARG A 123 -1.81 23.70 4.79
N LYS A 124 -2.71 24.63 5.06
CA LYS A 124 -4.13 24.38 5.35
C LYS A 124 -4.83 23.54 4.27
N GLU A 125 -4.48 23.73 3.00
CA GLU A 125 -5.19 23.17 1.85
C GLU A 125 -4.93 21.68 1.58
N ARG A 126 -3.87 21.09 2.15
CA ARG A 126 -3.47 19.70 1.88
C ARG A 126 -3.80 18.71 3.01
N TRP A 127 -4.39 19.15 4.10
CA TRP A 127 -4.48 18.34 5.32
C TRP A 127 -5.89 17.95 5.75
N ASP A 128 -6.89 18.29 4.94
CA ASP A 128 -8.27 17.83 5.13
C ASP A 128 -8.45 16.32 4.84
N MET A 129 -7.34 15.55 4.88
CA MET A 129 -7.39 14.13 4.67
C MET A 129 -7.55 13.38 5.98
N TYR A 130 -8.74 12.89 6.24
CA TYR A 130 -9.09 12.01 7.37
C TYR A 130 -8.50 10.61 7.26
N VAL A 131 -7.80 10.30 6.18
CA VAL A 131 -7.33 8.96 5.87
C VAL A 131 -5.81 8.88 5.87
N ASN A 132 -5.32 7.66 6.07
CA ASN A 132 -3.91 7.32 6.00
C ASN A 132 -3.71 6.17 5.02
N SER A 133 -2.71 6.27 4.17
CA SER A 133 -2.41 5.32 3.11
C SER A 133 -1.45 4.20 3.50
N SER A 134 -1.15 4.04 4.80
CA SER A 134 -0.26 2.97 5.26
C SER A 134 -0.86 1.58 5.14
N MET A 135 -2.20 1.49 5.01
CA MET A 135 -2.93 0.29 4.65
C MET A 135 -4.04 0.65 3.66
N LEU A 136 -4.11 -0.09 2.55
CA LEU A 136 -5.11 0.07 1.51
C LEU A 136 -5.73 -1.28 1.19
N LEU A 137 -7.06 -1.33 1.06
CA LEU A 137 -7.78 -2.55 0.68
C LEU A 137 -8.69 -2.25 -0.50
N TRP A 138 -8.60 -3.06 -1.56
CA TRP A 138 -9.43 -2.94 -2.76
C TRP A 138 -9.59 -4.27 -3.48
N GLN A 139 -10.50 -4.34 -4.42
CA GLN A 139 -10.60 -5.45 -5.37
C GLN A 139 -9.73 -5.12 -6.59
N SER A 140 -8.85 -6.03 -7.01
CA SER A 140 -8.02 -5.85 -8.22
C SER A 140 -8.86 -5.37 -9.40
N ASN A 141 -8.33 -4.48 -10.20
CA ASN A 141 -8.98 -3.88 -11.37
C ASN A 141 -10.24 -3.02 -11.10
N LYS A 142 -10.60 -2.76 -9.84
CA LYS A 142 -11.78 -1.91 -9.52
C LYS A 142 -11.44 -0.45 -9.27
N CYS A 143 -10.17 -0.13 -9.01
CA CYS A 143 -9.71 1.23 -8.70
C CYS A 143 -8.72 1.76 -9.76
N THR A 144 -8.79 1.29 -11.02
CA THR A 144 -7.87 1.71 -12.09
C THR A 144 -7.99 3.19 -12.44
N ASN A 145 -9.16 3.77 -12.17
CA ASN A 145 -9.37 5.21 -12.33
C ASN A 145 -8.41 6.07 -11.51
N ILE A 146 -7.87 5.55 -10.39
CA ILE A 146 -6.86 6.27 -9.58
C ILE A 146 -5.58 6.43 -10.40
N TRP A 147 -5.10 5.37 -11.02
CA TRP A 147 -3.93 5.40 -11.88
C TRP A 147 -4.16 6.24 -13.14
N GLU A 148 -5.29 6.04 -13.80
CA GLU A 148 -5.67 6.77 -15.00
C GLU A 148 -5.77 8.29 -14.76
N HIS A 149 -6.26 8.69 -13.58
CA HIS A 149 -6.36 10.10 -13.20
C HIS A 149 -4.99 10.70 -12.95
N PHE A 150 -4.15 9.99 -12.19
CA PHE A 150 -2.77 10.39 -11.92
C PHE A 150 -1.95 10.56 -13.20
N GLN A 151 -2.13 9.69 -14.21
CA GLN A 151 -1.41 9.83 -15.48
C GLN A 151 -1.83 11.05 -16.32
N LYS A 152 -3.05 11.56 -16.12
CA LYS A 152 -3.54 12.75 -16.84
C LYS A 152 -3.06 14.05 -16.21
N ASP A 153 -2.84 14.05 -14.90
CA ASP A 153 -2.48 15.24 -14.14
C ASP A 153 -1.58 14.78 -12.96
N PRO A 154 -0.28 14.59 -13.23
CA PRO A 154 0.66 14.07 -12.21
C PRO A 154 1.15 15.14 -11.22
N ASP A 155 0.77 16.45 -11.39
CA ASP A 155 1.21 17.57 -10.55
C ASP A 155 0.28 17.85 -9.37
#